data_77f66a0e77dddc31dbfafae3f87f5fb2
#
_entry.id   77f66a0e77dddc31dbfafae3f87f5fb2
#
_cell.length_a   1.000
_cell.length_b   1.000
_cell.length_c   1.000
_cell.angle_alpha   90.00
_cell.angle_beta   90.00
_cell.angle_gamma   90.00
#
_symmetry.space_group_name_H-M   'P 1'
#
loop_
_entity.id
_entity.type
_entity.pdbx_description
1 polymer ?
#
loop_
_entity_poly.entity_id
_entity_poly.type
_entity_poly.pdbx_seq_one_letter_code
_entity_poly.pdbx_strand_id
1 'polypeptide(L)'
;MQVQAPRRTPKIQQVVEFVESLDDNHRLKGKEDGETYLIEPNAISRIYIENRQVLTETTQGDYHLGLRLYQVLEILPSYFIKISQSEIVNLKEIECFNITPNGLVEIHLKTRKL
;
A
#
# COMPACT_ATOMS: atom_id res chain seq x y z
N MET A 1 0.44 16.21 -15.78
CA MET A 1 -0.10 16.20 -17.17
C MET A 1 -1.10 15.08 -17.29
N GLN A 2 -2.23 15.34 -17.93
CA GLN A 2 -3.27 14.35 -18.15
C GLN A 2 -3.33 13.99 -19.63
N VAL A 3 -3.41 12.68 -19.92
CA VAL A 3 -3.57 12.17 -21.29
C VAL A 3 -4.81 11.30 -21.31
N GLN A 4 -5.68 11.53 -22.29
CA GLN A 4 -6.92 10.76 -22.43
C GLN A 4 -6.85 9.85 -23.63
N ALA A 5 -7.37 8.60 -23.46
CA ALA A 5 -7.55 7.66 -24.55
C ALA A 5 -9.05 7.51 -24.81
N PRO A 6 -9.51 7.64 -26.07
CA PRO A 6 -10.94 7.67 -26.38
C PRO A 6 -11.64 6.33 -26.17
N ARG A 7 -10.93 5.23 -26.32
CA ARG A 7 -11.51 3.88 -26.21
C ARG A 7 -10.42 2.86 -25.89
N ARG A 8 -10.86 1.66 -25.48
CA ARG A 8 -9.98 0.51 -25.41
C ARG A 8 -9.71 -0.02 -26.81
N THR A 9 -8.63 0.43 -27.40
CA THR A 9 -8.08 -0.13 -28.64
C THR A 9 -7.07 -1.20 -28.26
N PRO A 10 -6.55 -2.01 -29.22
CA PRO A 10 -5.50 -2.96 -28.91
C PRO A 10 -4.28 -2.32 -28.23
N LYS A 11 -3.91 -1.12 -28.65
CA LYS A 11 -2.79 -0.40 -28.00
C LYS A 11 -3.13 0.02 -26.59
N ILE A 12 -4.34 0.51 -26.37
CA ILE A 12 -4.79 0.90 -25.03
C ILE A 12 -4.90 -0.33 -24.13
N GLN A 13 -5.35 -1.46 -24.69
CA GLN A 13 -5.41 -2.70 -23.93
C GLN A 13 -4.01 -3.13 -23.47
N GLN A 14 -2.97 -2.90 -24.27
CA GLN A 14 -1.59 -3.17 -23.85
C GLN A 14 -1.18 -2.33 -22.64
N VAL A 15 -1.62 -1.07 -22.58
CA VAL A 15 -1.37 -0.21 -21.43
C VAL A 15 -2.03 -0.79 -20.18
N VAL A 16 -3.29 -1.22 -20.30
CA VAL A 16 -4.03 -1.80 -19.18
C VAL A 16 -3.34 -3.08 -18.70
N GLU A 17 -2.94 -3.95 -19.62
CA GLU A 17 -2.25 -5.20 -19.27
C GLU A 17 -0.90 -4.95 -18.62
N PHE A 18 -0.17 -3.94 -19.09
CA PHE A 18 1.10 -3.55 -18.47
C PHE A 18 0.89 -3.11 -17.03
N VAL A 19 -0.10 -2.25 -16.79
CA VAL A 19 -0.42 -1.78 -15.44
C VAL A 19 -0.79 -2.95 -14.54
N GLU A 20 -1.60 -3.88 -15.04
CA GLU A 20 -1.99 -5.05 -14.26
C GLU A 20 -0.80 -5.96 -13.94
N SER A 21 0.16 -6.06 -14.87
CA SER A 21 1.37 -6.87 -14.66
C SER A 21 2.32 -6.28 -13.63
N LEU A 22 2.19 -4.99 -13.30
CA LEU A 22 3.06 -4.36 -12.32
C LEU A 22 2.90 -4.91 -10.92
N ASP A 23 1.82 -5.63 -10.64
CA ASP A 23 1.63 -6.30 -9.35
C ASP A 23 2.74 -7.32 -9.09
N ASP A 24 3.30 -7.92 -10.14
CA ASP A 24 4.41 -8.86 -10.03
C ASP A 24 5.69 -8.20 -9.55
N ASN A 25 5.74 -6.85 -9.55
CA ASN A 25 6.89 -6.07 -9.11
C ASN A 25 6.69 -5.47 -7.72
N HIS A 26 5.82 -6.09 -6.89
CA HIS A 26 5.50 -5.66 -5.53
C HIS A 26 4.76 -4.33 -5.43
N ARG A 27 4.33 -3.77 -6.54
CA ARG A 27 3.53 -2.54 -6.54
C ARG A 27 2.08 -2.87 -6.27
N LEU A 28 1.41 -1.93 -5.59
CA LEU A 28 -0.01 -2.06 -5.29
C LEU A 28 -0.81 -1.05 -6.10
N LYS A 29 -2.07 -1.37 -6.32
CA LYS A 29 -3.02 -0.45 -6.94
C LYS A 29 -3.93 0.11 -5.86
N GLY A 30 -3.82 1.42 -5.63
CA GLY A 30 -4.66 2.12 -4.68
C GLY A 30 -5.74 2.91 -5.39
N LYS A 31 -6.90 3.01 -4.78
CA LYS A 31 -8.02 3.76 -5.36
C LYS A 31 -8.40 4.94 -4.49
N GLU A 32 -8.61 6.07 -5.13
CA GLU A 32 -9.06 7.29 -4.50
C GLU A 32 -9.90 8.08 -5.50
N ASP A 33 -11.12 8.44 -5.12
CA ASP A 33 -12.02 9.24 -5.95
C ASP A 33 -12.20 8.72 -7.37
N GLY A 34 -12.31 7.39 -7.51
CA GLY A 34 -12.53 6.75 -8.80
C GLY A 34 -11.28 6.58 -9.64
N GLU A 35 -10.14 7.05 -9.18
CA GLU A 35 -8.87 6.91 -9.88
C GLU A 35 -8.02 5.79 -9.28
N THR A 36 -7.21 5.16 -10.14
CA THR A 36 -6.30 4.09 -9.71
C THR A 36 -4.88 4.62 -9.73
N TYR A 37 -4.20 4.49 -8.59
CA TYR A 37 -2.82 4.93 -8.43
C TYR A 37 -1.91 3.73 -8.26
N LEU A 38 -0.75 3.77 -8.89
CA LEU A 38 0.30 2.77 -8.70
C LEU A 38 1.14 3.19 -7.50
N ILE A 39 1.22 2.31 -6.50
CA ILE A 39 1.87 2.63 -5.24
C ILE A 39 3.15 1.82 -5.10
N GLU A 40 4.26 2.54 -4.98
CA GLU A 40 5.57 1.91 -4.73
C GLU A 40 5.66 1.47 -3.27
N PRO A 41 6.18 0.28 -2.99
CA PRO A 41 6.34 -0.16 -1.60
C PRO A 41 7.13 0.82 -0.73
N ASN A 42 8.14 1.48 -1.29
CA ASN A 42 8.94 2.45 -0.53
C ASN A 42 8.14 3.68 -0.08
N ALA A 43 7.02 3.95 -0.72
CA ALA A 43 6.14 5.06 -0.34
C ALA A 43 5.17 4.69 0.78
N ILE A 44 5.07 3.42 1.15
CA ILE A 44 4.09 2.91 2.09
C ILE A 44 4.69 2.87 3.49
N SER A 45 3.97 3.47 4.47
CA SER A 45 4.32 3.36 5.89
C SER A 45 3.68 2.14 6.53
N ARG A 46 2.40 1.97 6.29
CA ARG A 46 1.64 0.87 6.86
C ARG A 46 0.40 0.60 6.04
N ILE A 47 -0.18 -0.57 6.30
CA ILE A 47 -1.47 -0.97 5.72
C ILE A 47 -2.34 -1.38 6.88
N TYR A 48 -3.60 -0.91 6.86
CA TYR A 48 -4.50 -1.11 8.00
C TYR A 48 -5.92 -1.31 7.52
N ILE A 49 -6.76 -1.81 8.43
CA ILE A 49 -8.18 -2.02 8.16
C ILE A 49 -8.98 -0.96 8.92
N GLU A 50 -9.83 -0.27 8.20
CA GLU A 50 -10.76 0.71 8.76
C GLU A 50 -12.11 0.55 8.07
N ASN A 51 -13.19 0.48 8.86
CA ASN A 51 -14.54 0.29 8.34
C ASN A 51 -14.64 -0.90 7.36
N ARG A 52 -13.97 -2.01 7.71
CA ARG A 52 -13.94 -3.25 6.92
C ARG A 52 -13.25 -3.10 5.57
N GLN A 53 -12.51 -2.02 5.38
CA GLN A 53 -11.75 -1.77 4.16
C GLN A 53 -10.27 -1.76 4.45
N VAL A 54 -9.48 -2.23 3.50
CA VAL A 54 -8.03 -2.23 3.61
C VAL A 54 -7.51 -0.97 2.95
N LEU A 55 -6.76 -0.18 3.73
CA LEU A 55 -6.17 1.06 3.27
C LEU A 55 -4.66 1.01 3.41
N THR A 56 -3.97 1.78 2.58
CA THR A 56 -2.53 1.96 2.70
C THR A 56 -2.23 3.42 2.98
N GLU A 57 -1.36 3.66 3.97
CA GLU A 57 -0.87 4.99 4.29
C GLU A 57 0.43 5.22 3.54
N THR A 58 0.47 6.28 2.74
CA THR A 58 1.63 6.60 1.91
C THR A 58 2.07 8.05 2.15
N THR A 59 3.20 8.42 1.52
CA THR A 59 3.70 9.80 1.55
C THR A 59 2.72 10.80 0.92
N GLN A 60 1.82 10.33 0.08
CA GLN A 60 0.90 11.19 -0.67
C GLN A 60 -0.54 11.10 -0.19
N GLY A 61 -0.80 10.31 0.84
CA GLY A 61 -2.13 10.13 1.38
C GLY A 61 -2.48 8.66 1.55
N ASP A 62 -3.75 8.40 1.87
CA ASP A 62 -4.24 7.07 2.10
C ASP A 62 -5.08 6.61 0.92
N TYR A 63 -4.92 5.36 0.52
CA TYR A 63 -5.62 4.78 -0.63
C TYR A 63 -6.28 3.47 -0.25
N HIS A 64 -7.43 3.19 -0.86
CA HIS A 64 -8.12 1.92 -0.72
C HIS A 64 -7.48 0.89 -1.63
N LEU A 65 -7.26 -0.33 -1.13
CA LEU A 65 -6.56 -1.35 -1.89
C LEU A 65 -7.48 -2.36 -2.59
N GLY A 66 -8.69 -2.55 -2.12
CA GLY A 66 -9.60 -3.52 -2.73
C GLY A 66 -9.16 -4.97 -2.62
N LEU A 67 -8.20 -5.25 -1.74
CA LEU A 67 -7.68 -6.58 -1.48
C LEU A 67 -7.82 -6.90 -0.01
N ARG A 68 -7.77 -8.18 0.33
CA ARG A 68 -7.70 -8.58 1.74
C ARG A 68 -6.28 -8.44 2.25
N LEU A 69 -6.13 -8.27 3.55
CA LEU A 69 -4.81 -8.01 4.16
C LEU A 69 -3.80 -9.12 3.82
N TYR A 70 -4.23 -10.39 3.85
CA TYR A 70 -3.32 -11.48 3.54
C TYR A 70 -2.87 -11.46 2.08
N GLN A 71 -3.73 -10.99 1.16
CA GLN A 71 -3.37 -10.86 -0.24
C GLN A 71 -2.34 -9.76 -0.45
N VAL A 72 -2.51 -8.64 0.27
CA VAL A 72 -1.56 -7.54 0.22
C VAL A 72 -0.19 -8.00 0.70
N LEU A 73 -0.16 -8.75 1.80
CA LEU A 73 1.10 -9.23 2.36
C LEU A 73 1.85 -10.14 1.39
N GLU A 74 1.13 -10.94 0.60
CA GLU A 74 1.75 -11.80 -0.41
C GLU A 74 2.42 -11.02 -1.54
N ILE A 75 1.89 -9.84 -1.86
CA ILE A 75 2.42 -9.00 -2.93
C ILE A 75 3.63 -8.20 -2.46
N LEU A 76 3.62 -7.76 -1.21
CA LEU A 76 4.63 -6.85 -0.69
C LEU A 76 5.99 -7.52 -0.49
N PRO A 77 7.08 -6.74 -0.55
CA PRO A 77 8.41 -7.24 -0.22
C PRO A 77 8.51 -7.73 1.22
N SER A 78 9.55 -8.50 1.52
CA SER A 78 9.73 -9.14 2.82
C SER A 78 9.95 -8.18 3.98
N TYR A 79 10.24 -6.91 3.73
CA TYR A 79 10.40 -5.94 4.80
C TYR A 79 9.08 -5.38 5.32
N PHE A 80 7.95 -5.87 4.81
CA PHE A 80 6.65 -5.61 5.40
C PHE A 80 6.27 -6.77 6.31
N ILE A 81 5.77 -6.45 7.49
CA ILE A 81 5.42 -7.47 8.47
C ILE A 81 4.03 -7.21 9.05
N LYS A 82 3.27 -8.27 9.19
CA LYS A 82 1.95 -8.21 9.81
C LYS A 82 2.12 -8.25 11.32
N ILE A 83 1.77 -7.15 11.99
CA ILE A 83 1.94 -7.03 13.44
C ILE A 83 0.67 -7.34 14.21
N SER A 84 -0.48 -7.39 13.54
CA SER A 84 -1.75 -7.74 14.17
C SER A 84 -2.71 -8.24 13.09
N GLN A 85 -3.92 -8.62 13.49
CA GLN A 85 -4.94 -9.07 12.53
C GLN A 85 -5.38 -7.96 11.58
N SER A 86 -5.10 -6.71 11.91
CA SER A 86 -5.58 -5.57 11.13
C SER A 86 -4.50 -4.62 10.65
N GLU A 87 -3.22 -4.98 10.80
CA GLU A 87 -2.16 -4.03 10.45
C GLU A 87 -0.88 -4.69 9.97
N ILE A 88 -0.32 -4.12 8.90
CA ILE A 88 1.00 -4.47 8.35
C ILE A 88 1.83 -3.18 8.39
N VAL A 89 3.10 -3.29 8.79
CA VAL A 89 4.01 -2.14 8.81
C VAL A 89 5.22 -2.38 7.94
N ASN A 90 5.77 -1.28 7.42
CA ASN A 90 7.01 -1.27 6.67
C ASN A 90 8.17 -1.13 7.66
N LEU A 91 8.99 -2.17 7.78
CA LEU A 91 10.11 -2.17 8.72
C LEU A 91 11.11 -1.05 8.45
N LYS A 92 11.22 -0.60 7.21
CA LYS A 92 12.11 0.51 6.85
C LYS A 92 11.63 1.86 7.37
N GLU A 93 10.37 1.94 7.78
CA GLU A 93 9.77 3.18 8.27
C GLU A 93 9.71 3.24 9.79
N ILE A 94 10.25 2.24 10.48
CA ILE A 94 10.28 2.25 11.92
C ILE A 94 11.36 3.22 12.38
N GLU A 95 10.95 4.22 13.18
CA GLU A 95 11.88 5.17 13.79
C GLU A 95 12.45 4.60 15.07
N CYS A 96 11.59 4.04 15.92
CA CYS A 96 11.99 3.41 17.16
C CYS A 96 10.91 2.47 17.66
N PHE A 97 11.27 1.65 18.63
CA PHE A 97 10.32 0.82 19.34
C PHE A 97 10.73 0.76 20.79
N ASN A 98 9.77 0.47 21.67
CA ASN A 98 10.05 0.24 23.08
C ASN A 98 9.14 -0.87 23.60
N ILE A 99 9.63 -1.54 24.63
CA ILE A 99 8.89 -2.58 25.31
C ILE A 99 8.34 -2.00 26.61
N THR A 100 7.00 -2.04 26.74
CA THR A 100 6.35 -1.54 27.95
C THR A 100 6.52 -2.51 29.10
N PRO A 101 6.30 -2.05 30.37
CA PRO A 101 6.36 -2.96 31.51
C PRO A 101 5.41 -4.15 31.41
N ASN A 102 4.33 -4.02 30.66
CA ASN A 102 3.35 -5.10 30.45
C ASN A 102 3.78 -6.12 29.38
N GLY A 103 4.95 -5.92 28.77
CA GLY A 103 5.43 -6.80 27.72
C GLY A 103 4.90 -6.48 26.34
N LEU A 104 4.17 -5.37 26.17
CA LEU A 104 3.72 -4.91 24.88
C LEU A 104 4.86 -4.19 24.15
N VAL A 105 4.86 -4.29 22.82
CA VAL A 105 5.84 -3.57 22.01
C VAL A 105 5.13 -2.40 21.34
N GLU A 106 5.63 -1.21 21.58
CA GLU A 106 5.16 0.01 20.93
C GLU A 106 6.09 0.33 19.77
N ILE A 107 5.52 0.48 18.58
CA ILE A 107 6.29 0.76 17.37
C ILE A 107 5.94 2.17 16.91
N HIS A 108 6.97 2.99 16.72
CA HIS A 108 6.81 4.36 16.24
C HIS A 108 7.35 4.46 14.83
N LEU A 109 6.48 4.83 13.92
CA LEU A 109 6.85 5.01 12.51
C LEU A 109 7.31 6.45 12.30
N LYS A 110 8.14 6.64 11.28
CA LYS A 110 8.60 7.98 10.91
C LYS A 110 7.42 8.86 10.54
N THR A 111 7.41 10.08 11.07
CA THR A 111 6.40 11.07 10.72
C THR A 111 6.70 11.59 9.32
N ARG A 112 5.72 11.49 8.44
CA ARG A 112 5.86 11.99 7.08
C ARG A 112 5.19 13.34 6.98
N LYS A 113 5.98 14.36 6.63
CA LYS A 113 5.48 15.71 6.40
C LYS A 113 5.38 15.95 4.91
N LEU A 114 4.26 16.49 4.50
CA LEU A 114 4.05 16.90 3.13
C LEU A 114 4.70 18.26 2.87
#